data_b86be2f82bdc5bd80a2eb288302bde59
#
_entry.id   b86be2f82bdc5bd80a2eb288302bde59
#
_cell.length_a   1.000
_cell.length_b   1.000
_cell.length_c   1.000
_cell.angle_alpha   90.00
_cell.angle_beta   90.00
_cell.angle_gamma   90.00
#
_symmetry.space_group_name_H-M   'P 1'
#
loop_
_entity.id
_entity.type
_entity.pdbx_description
1 polymer ?
#
loop_
_entity_poly.entity_id
_entity_poly.type
_entity_poly.pdbx_seq_one_letter_code
_entity_poly.pdbx_strand_id
1 'polypeptide(L)'
;MGKKPEKKKIDKKPFDLDSFLETEGMNSEPKDKELTWVPLSKAWHDALKLPGFPRGYVSLVRGYSNTGKSTAFYEAIAGAQKIGDMPVVIETEGNWSTAHAKQIGVKFKEVVDKETGEIIEKPDGFILVRSKDLYDKYKNYDHKESKMTSKPTRGEPVIEDVALFMSEMIQKQEDGLIDRNMVFLWDSIGTLNCYKSACSSASNNLWNAGAMGIFQALVNFKIPSSRSIDSEYTNTFISVQKIWLDSMNGTVIKHKGGEFMFFNSRIIVHIGGILTHGTKKLTAIALGQDFQYGTEAKIRCEKNHVTGIERNGSIASTPHGYVDPAELDDYKKDKRQFIHDALNVSYDTEIEFAEAEGGFEGDDVRE
;
A
#
# COMPACT_ATOMS: atom_id res chain seq x y z
N MET A 1 -68.80 -28.21 -22.13
CA MET A 1 -68.17 -26.89 -22.45
C MET A 1 -67.89 -26.16 -21.15
N GLY A 2 -66.63 -26.22 -20.68
CA GLY A 2 -66.23 -25.57 -19.46
C GLY A 2 -65.82 -24.11 -19.69
N LYS A 3 -66.40 -23.17 -18.99
CA LYS A 3 -66.06 -21.76 -19.03
C LYS A 3 -64.65 -21.60 -18.49
N LYS A 4 -63.71 -20.99 -19.27
CA LYS A 4 -62.41 -20.57 -18.82
C LYS A 4 -62.58 -19.48 -17.73
N PRO A 5 -61.82 -19.50 -16.65
CA PRO A 5 -61.87 -18.44 -15.65
C PRO A 5 -61.34 -17.13 -16.24
N GLU A 6 -62.09 -16.05 -16.09
CA GLU A 6 -61.69 -14.69 -16.44
C GLU A 6 -60.50 -14.25 -15.56
N LYS A 7 -59.39 -13.94 -16.23
CA LYS A 7 -58.26 -13.27 -15.54
C LYS A 7 -58.68 -11.90 -15.11
N LYS A 8 -58.82 -11.64 -13.80
CA LYS A 8 -58.96 -10.30 -13.25
C LYS A 8 -57.79 -9.43 -13.73
N LYS A 9 -58.07 -8.37 -14.47
CA LYS A 9 -57.09 -7.32 -14.74
C LYS A 9 -56.72 -6.70 -13.40
N ILE A 10 -55.49 -6.90 -12.97
CA ILE A 10 -54.90 -6.15 -11.86
C ILE A 10 -54.53 -4.80 -12.45
N ASP A 11 -55.23 -3.76 -12.10
CA ASP A 11 -54.86 -2.36 -12.38
C ASP A 11 -53.54 -2.10 -11.65
N LYS A 12 -52.43 -2.25 -12.37
CA LYS A 12 -51.11 -1.89 -11.84
C LYS A 12 -51.04 -0.35 -11.80
N LYS A 13 -51.02 0.20 -10.58
CA LYS A 13 -50.59 1.58 -10.42
C LYS A 13 -49.23 1.77 -11.05
N PRO A 14 -48.93 2.91 -11.71
CA PRO A 14 -47.54 3.20 -12.14
C PRO A 14 -46.58 3.04 -10.98
N PHE A 15 -45.45 2.45 -11.24
CA PHE A 15 -44.36 2.32 -10.22
C PHE A 15 -43.84 3.71 -9.92
N ASP A 16 -43.98 4.13 -8.67
CA ASP A 16 -43.44 5.38 -8.15
C ASP A 16 -42.11 5.11 -7.47
N LEU A 17 -41.01 5.46 -8.15
CA LEU A 17 -39.64 5.21 -7.69
C LEU A 17 -39.33 5.98 -6.41
N ASP A 18 -39.76 7.23 -6.30
CA ASP A 18 -39.42 8.07 -5.15
C ASP A 18 -40.11 7.56 -3.89
N SER A 19 -41.37 7.23 -3.96
CA SER A 19 -42.12 6.62 -2.86
C SER A 19 -41.56 5.25 -2.48
N PHE A 20 -41.07 4.44 -3.44
CA PHE A 20 -40.43 3.17 -3.18
C PHE A 20 -39.11 3.36 -2.43
N LEU A 21 -38.24 4.26 -2.91
CA LEU A 21 -36.93 4.53 -2.28
C LEU A 21 -37.08 5.06 -0.85
N GLU A 22 -38.07 5.96 -0.63
CA GLU A 22 -38.42 6.44 0.73
C GLU A 22 -38.85 5.28 1.65
N THR A 23 -39.76 4.43 1.15
CA THR A 23 -40.30 3.30 1.92
C THR A 23 -39.24 2.28 2.27
N GLU A 24 -38.31 2.00 1.36
CA GLU A 24 -37.20 1.06 1.55
C GLU A 24 -36.00 1.69 2.28
N GLY A 25 -36.02 2.96 2.62
CA GLY A 25 -34.92 3.70 3.25
C GLY A 25 -33.71 3.82 2.34
N MET A 26 -33.92 3.82 1.02
CA MET A 26 -32.85 3.94 0.02
C MET A 26 -32.70 5.40 -0.41
N ASN A 27 -31.46 5.88 -0.44
CA ASN A 27 -31.16 7.21 -0.99
C ASN A 27 -31.02 7.14 -2.49
N SER A 28 -31.78 7.97 -3.22
CA SER A 28 -31.68 8.10 -4.67
C SER A 28 -30.38 8.76 -5.14
N GLU A 29 -29.74 9.56 -4.29
CA GLU A 29 -28.50 10.27 -4.56
C GLU A 29 -27.46 9.96 -3.49
N PRO A 30 -26.51 9.04 -3.74
CA PRO A 30 -25.39 8.85 -2.84
C PRO A 30 -24.54 10.13 -2.85
N LYS A 31 -24.45 10.80 -1.70
CA LYS A 31 -23.61 11.98 -1.54
C LYS A 31 -22.25 11.55 -0.99
N ASP A 32 -21.26 11.55 -1.85
CA ASP A 32 -19.88 11.36 -1.44
C ASP A 32 -19.25 12.72 -1.07
N LYS A 33 -18.29 12.69 -0.14
CA LYS A 33 -17.42 13.82 0.17
C LYS A 33 -16.62 14.23 -1.07
N GLU A 34 -16.16 15.47 -1.10
CA GLU A 34 -15.22 15.93 -2.12
C GLU A 34 -13.97 15.05 -2.16
N LEU A 35 -13.50 14.76 -3.38
CA LEU A 35 -12.30 13.96 -3.60
C LEU A 35 -11.06 14.70 -3.07
N THR A 36 -10.40 14.10 -2.10
CA THR A 36 -9.14 14.58 -1.52
C THR A 36 -8.06 13.51 -1.63
N TRP A 37 -6.81 13.86 -1.35
CA TRP A 37 -5.66 13.02 -1.63
C TRP A 37 -4.74 12.89 -0.42
N VAL A 38 -4.14 11.72 -0.25
CA VAL A 38 -2.91 11.54 0.52
C VAL A 38 -1.77 12.00 -0.40
N PRO A 39 -1.19 13.18 -0.17
CA PRO A 39 -0.25 13.78 -1.11
C PRO A 39 1.09 13.04 -1.13
N LEU A 40 1.69 12.93 -2.31
CA LEU A 40 3.07 12.51 -2.50
C LEU A 40 3.92 13.69 -3.02
N SER A 41 5.18 13.41 -3.38
CA SER A 41 6.11 14.42 -3.90
C SER A 41 5.64 15.07 -5.20
N LYS A 42 6.25 16.23 -5.52
CA LYS A 42 6.08 16.90 -6.81
C LYS A 42 6.45 15.98 -7.98
N ALA A 43 7.53 15.20 -7.85
CA ALA A 43 7.98 14.27 -8.88
C ALA A 43 6.91 13.22 -9.24
N TRP A 44 6.21 12.68 -8.22
CA TRP A 44 5.08 11.79 -8.44
C TRP A 44 3.95 12.50 -9.21
N HIS A 45 3.58 13.70 -8.77
CA HIS A 45 2.55 14.48 -9.44
C HIS A 45 2.92 14.81 -10.89
N ASP A 46 4.15 15.20 -11.15
CA ASP A 46 4.60 15.59 -12.49
C ASP A 46 4.61 14.38 -13.43
N ALA A 47 5.03 13.21 -12.96
CA ALA A 47 5.05 11.98 -13.74
C ALA A 47 3.65 11.44 -14.07
N LEU A 48 2.72 11.44 -13.10
CA LEU A 48 1.42 10.77 -13.23
C LEU A 48 0.23 11.73 -13.37
N LYS A 49 0.42 13.03 -13.10
CA LYS A 49 -0.65 14.02 -12.94
C LYS A 49 -1.68 13.64 -11.86
N LEU A 50 -1.22 12.93 -10.85
CA LEU A 50 -1.98 12.55 -9.67
C LEU A 50 -1.31 13.17 -8.44
N PRO A 51 -2.05 13.90 -7.58
CA PRO A 51 -1.46 14.50 -6.37
C PRO A 51 -0.90 13.47 -5.37
N GLY A 52 -1.34 12.23 -5.48
CA GLY A 52 -0.97 11.13 -4.60
C GLY A 52 -1.99 9.99 -4.69
N PHE A 53 -2.37 9.43 -3.53
CA PHE A 53 -3.42 8.41 -3.46
C PHE A 53 -4.75 9.01 -3.02
N PRO A 54 -5.89 8.66 -3.68
CA PRO A 54 -7.19 9.22 -3.36
C PRO A 54 -7.69 8.69 -2.00
N ARG A 55 -8.16 9.59 -1.15
CA ARG A 55 -8.73 9.24 0.15
C ARG A 55 -10.08 8.55 -0.02
N GLY A 56 -10.34 7.55 0.82
CA GLY A 56 -11.58 6.76 0.75
C GLY A 56 -11.56 5.67 -0.32
N TYR A 57 -10.41 5.41 -0.92
CA TYR A 57 -10.27 4.41 -1.97
C TYR A 57 -9.19 3.38 -1.63
N VAL A 58 -9.22 2.28 -2.38
CA VAL A 58 -8.18 1.24 -2.35
C VAL A 58 -7.23 1.48 -3.50
N SER A 59 -5.95 1.56 -3.20
CA SER A 59 -4.88 1.77 -4.16
C SER A 59 -3.82 0.67 -4.07
N LEU A 60 -3.22 0.32 -5.21
CA LEU A 60 -2.17 -0.69 -5.32
C LEU A 60 -0.94 -0.08 -6.00
N VAL A 61 0.23 -0.23 -5.37
CA VAL A 61 1.53 0.03 -5.98
C VAL A 61 2.20 -1.29 -6.29
N ARG A 62 2.54 -1.54 -7.55
CA ARG A 62 3.19 -2.78 -7.93
C ARG A 62 4.46 -2.55 -8.75
N GLY A 63 5.34 -3.53 -8.78
CA GLY A 63 6.60 -3.47 -9.55
C GLY A 63 7.58 -4.52 -9.09
N TYR A 64 8.67 -4.67 -9.83
CA TYR A 64 9.77 -5.56 -9.47
C TYR A 64 10.48 -5.11 -8.20
N SER A 65 11.38 -5.93 -7.66
CA SER A 65 12.25 -5.53 -6.55
C SER A 65 13.10 -4.33 -6.94
N ASN A 66 13.41 -3.48 -5.96
CA ASN A 66 14.31 -2.32 -6.11
C ASN A 66 13.87 -1.27 -7.15
N THR A 67 12.55 -1.17 -7.44
CA THR A 67 12.02 -0.15 -8.37
C THR A 67 11.54 1.12 -7.67
N GLY A 68 11.65 1.23 -6.34
CA GLY A 68 11.22 2.41 -5.58
C GLY A 68 9.84 2.30 -4.93
N LYS A 69 9.19 1.12 -4.91
CA LYS A 69 7.87 0.95 -4.26
C LYS A 69 7.86 1.40 -2.79
N SER A 70 8.92 1.08 -2.05
CA SER A 70 9.04 1.50 -0.63
C SER A 70 9.14 3.02 -0.48
N THR A 71 9.69 3.74 -1.47
CA THR A 71 9.68 5.21 -1.49
C THR A 71 8.27 5.75 -1.56
N ALA A 72 7.40 5.21 -2.46
CA ALA A 72 5.98 5.57 -2.51
C ALA A 72 5.28 5.30 -1.17
N PHE A 73 5.64 4.20 -0.53
CA PHE A 73 5.09 3.81 0.76
C PHE A 73 5.46 4.81 1.87
N TYR A 74 6.74 5.19 1.99
CA TYR A 74 7.18 6.18 2.97
C TYR A 74 6.66 7.59 2.67
N GLU A 75 6.61 8.01 1.41
CA GLU A 75 5.99 9.29 1.03
C GLU A 75 4.51 9.33 1.39
N ALA A 76 3.78 8.22 1.21
CA ALA A 76 2.37 8.13 1.61
C ALA A 76 2.18 8.23 3.13
N ILE A 77 3.09 7.66 3.94
CA ILE A 77 3.08 7.84 5.40
C ILE A 77 3.28 9.32 5.75
N ALA A 78 4.34 9.94 5.20
CA ALA A 78 4.63 11.35 5.45
C ALA A 78 3.50 12.27 4.95
N GLY A 79 2.91 11.96 3.79
CA GLY A 79 1.77 12.68 3.23
C GLY A 79 0.52 12.59 4.11
N ALA A 80 0.21 11.41 4.62
CA ALA A 80 -0.91 11.22 5.55
C ALA A 80 -0.70 12.02 6.86
N GLN A 81 0.51 11.96 7.44
CA GLN A 81 0.84 12.78 8.62
C GLN A 81 0.71 14.29 8.33
N LYS A 82 1.10 14.73 7.13
CA LYS A 82 1.02 16.15 6.72
C LYS A 82 -0.41 16.68 6.70
N ILE A 83 -1.38 15.87 6.32
CA ILE A 83 -2.80 16.26 6.26
C ILE A 83 -3.59 15.91 7.54
N GLY A 84 -2.91 15.40 8.59
CA GLY A 84 -3.53 15.06 9.88
C GLY A 84 -4.24 13.71 9.91
N ASP A 85 -4.15 12.91 8.86
CA ASP A 85 -4.61 11.52 8.88
C ASP A 85 -3.63 10.64 9.66
N MET A 86 -4.11 9.55 10.24
CA MET A 86 -3.29 8.60 10.98
C MET A 86 -2.85 7.44 10.07
N PRO A 87 -1.56 7.36 9.69
CA PRO A 87 -1.04 6.17 9.04
C PRO A 87 -1.12 4.95 9.97
N VAL A 88 -1.66 3.85 9.44
CA VAL A 88 -1.66 2.53 10.08
C VAL A 88 -0.81 1.62 9.22
N VAL A 89 0.47 1.55 9.56
CA VAL A 89 1.51 0.88 8.78
C VAL A 89 1.60 -0.58 9.18
N ILE A 90 1.37 -1.47 8.22
CA ILE A 90 1.46 -2.92 8.38
C ILE A 90 2.65 -3.39 7.53
N GLU A 91 3.76 -3.67 8.20
CA GLU A 91 5.03 -4.04 7.57
C GLU A 91 5.27 -5.53 7.78
N THR A 92 5.20 -6.30 6.71
CA THR A 92 5.28 -7.77 6.76
C THR A 92 6.44 -8.34 5.93
N GLU A 93 7.22 -7.49 5.27
CA GLU A 93 8.37 -7.90 4.46
C GLU A 93 9.69 -7.93 5.27
N GLY A 94 9.73 -7.26 6.43
CA GLY A 94 10.91 -7.18 7.28
C GLY A 94 11.94 -6.13 6.83
N ASN A 95 11.54 -5.20 5.95
CA ASN A 95 12.42 -4.21 5.32
C ASN A 95 12.26 -2.79 5.88
N TRP A 96 11.59 -2.61 7.01
CA TRP A 96 11.40 -1.29 7.62
C TRP A 96 12.74 -0.65 7.99
N SER A 97 12.97 0.55 7.48
CA SER A 97 14.11 1.40 7.85
C SER A 97 13.61 2.72 8.44
N THR A 98 13.77 2.91 9.74
CA THR A 98 13.44 4.18 10.42
C THR A 98 14.29 5.33 9.88
N ALA A 99 15.57 5.09 9.60
CA ALA A 99 16.46 6.10 9.03
C ALA A 99 15.96 6.58 7.66
N HIS A 100 15.62 5.66 6.76
CA HIS A 100 15.09 6.00 5.44
C HIS A 100 13.71 6.70 5.54
N ALA A 101 12.83 6.20 6.40
CA ALA A 101 11.54 6.85 6.65
C ALA A 101 11.69 8.32 7.10
N LYS A 102 12.64 8.60 8.00
CA LYS A 102 12.97 9.97 8.46
C LYS A 102 13.52 10.84 7.34
N GLN A 103 14.43 10.30 6.52
CA GLN A 103 14.99 11.03 5.37
C GLN A 103 13.91 11.47 4.38
N ILE A 104 12.87 10.65 4.19
CA ILE A 104 11.71 10.98 3.34
C ILE A 104 10.73 11.95 4.02
N GLY A 105 10.83 12.13 5.34
CA GLY A 105 10.02 13.08 6.09
C GLY A 105 8.94 12.47 6.99
N VAL A 106 8.96 11.15 7.20
CA VAL A 106 8.11 10.50 8.20
C VAL A 106 8.52 10.99 9.60
N LYS A 107 7.55 11.43 10.39
CA LYS A 107 7.77 12.02 11.71
C LYS A 107 7.88 10.95 12.79
N PHE A 108 8.87 11.11 13.64
CA PHE A 108 9.10 10.33 14.84
C PHE A 108 9.27 11.29 16.01
N LYS A 109 8.95 10.83 17.23
CA LYS A 109 9.21 11.55 18.48
C LYS A 109 10.22 10.80 19.32
N GLU A 110 11.08 11.54 19.98
CA GLU A 110 11.99 11.02 20.98
C GLU A 110 11.25 10.77 22.29
N VAL A 111 11.46 9.62 22.87
CA VAL A 111 10.85 9.22 24.15
C VAL A 111 11.94 8.53 24.97
N VAL A 112 12.03 8.89 26.24
CA VAL A 112 12.91 8.16 27.17
C VAL A 112 12.29 6.80 27.48
N ASP A 113 13.03 5.74 27.21
CA ASP A 113 12.63 4.38 27.60
C ASP A 113 12.60 4.29 29.11
N LYS A 114 11.50 3.84 29.69
CA LYS A 114 11.30 3.81 31.13
C LYS A 114 12.11 2.72 31.84
N GLU A 115 12.53 1.69 31.12
CA GLU A 115 13.27 0.55 31.68
C GLU A 115 14.78 0.78 31.56
N THR A 116 15.24 1.31 30.44
CA THR A 116 16.68 1.50 30.17
C THR A 116 17.18 2.91 30.41
N GLY A 117 16.28 3.92 30.44
CA GLY A 117 16.63 5.34 30.50
C GLY A 117 17.18 5.91 29.19
N GLU A 118 17.25 5.14 28.14
CA GLU A 118 17.76 5.55 26.83
C GLU A 118 16.71 6.34 26.04
N ILE A 119 17.18 7.28 25.21
CA ILE A 119 16.32 7.99 24.27
C ILE A 119 16.05 7.07 23.08
N ILE A 120 14.81 6.73 22.90
CA ILE A 120 14.35 5.91 21.75
C ILE A 120 13.39 6.71 20.87
N GLU A 121 13.39 6.41 19.60
CA GLU A 121 12.49 7.02 18.64
C GLU A 121 11.21 6.15 18.49
N LYS A 122 10.07 6.80 18.68
CA LYS A 122 8.76 6.15 18.47
C LYS A 122 8.00 6.83 17.33
N PRO A 123 7.11 6.12 16.65
CA PRO A 123 6.18 6.73 15.69
C PRO A 123 5.47 7.94 16.28
N ASP A 124 5.44 9.05 15.52
CA ASP A 124 4.69 10.25 15.91
C ASP A 124 3.41 10.36 15.09
N GLY A 125 2.27 10.16 15.74
CA GLY A 125 0.95 10.22 15.08
C GLY A 125 0.67 9.10 14.07
N PHE A 126 1.43 7.99 14.10
CA PHE A 126 1.14 6.82 13.29
C PHE A 126 1.34 5.51 14.08
N ILE A 127 0.79 4.43 13.57
CA ILE A 127 0.92 3.08 14.12
C ILE A 127 1.83 2.27 13.20
N LEU A 128 2.85 1.61 13.74
CA LEU A 128 3.69 0.65 13.02
C LEU A 128 3.47 -0.74 13.62
N VAL A 129 2.99 -1.66 12.80
CA VAL A 129 2.75 -3.07 13.16
C VAL A 129 3.59 -3.95 12.24
N ARG A 130 4.45 -4.77 12.82
CA ARG A 130 5.31 -5.71 12.10
C ARG A 130 4.75 -7.13 12.16
N SER A 131 5.27 -8.02 11.35
CA SER A 131 4.93 -9.45 11.37
C SER A 131 4.93 -10.04 12.78
N LYS A 132 5.94 -9.69 13.60
CA LYS A 132 6.03 -10.17 14.98
C LYS A 132 4.88 -9.66 15.85
N ASP A 133 4.49 -8.41 15.69
CA ASP A 133 3.41 -7.80 16.49
C ASP A 133 2.06 -8.44 16.14
N LEU A 134 1.81 -8.70 14.85
CA LEU A 134 0.63 -9.43 14.38
C LEU A 134 0.60 -10.85 14.96
N TYR A 135 1.73 -11.57 14.87
CA TYR A 135 1.84 -12.91 15.44
C TYR A 135 1.57 -12.89 16.94
N ASP A 136 2.28 -12.07 17.71
CA ASP A 136 2.12 -12.01 19.17
C ASP A 136 0.69 -11.68 19.60
N LYS A 137 0.03 -10.81 18.84
CA LYS A 137 -1.37 -10.42 19.11
C LYS A 137 -2.35 -11.55 18.79
N TYR A 138 -2.18 -12.26 17.69
CA TYR A 138 -3.19 -13.19 17.15
C TYR A 138 -2.79 -14.67 17.18
N LYS A 139 -1.61 -15.06 17.71
CA LYS A 139 -1.15 -16.46 17.75
C LYS A 139 -2.14 -17.42 18.37
N ASN A 140 -2.95 -16.95 19.30
CA ASN A 140 -3.98 -17.73 19.98
C ASN A 140 -5.38 -17.60 19.35
N TYR A 141 -5.51 -16.88 18.22
CA TYR A 141 -6.79 -16.75 17.53
C TYR A 141 -6.93 -17.83 16.46
N ASP A 142 -8.00 -18.61 16.57
CA ASP A 142 -8.38 -19.62 15.57
C ASP A 142 -9.29 -18.97 14.52
N HIS A 143 -8.74 -18.68 13.35
CA HIS A 143 -9.47 -18.04 12.26
C HIS A 143 -10.56 -18.94 11.66
N LYS A 144 -10.46 -20.26 11.82
CA LYS A 144 -11.49 -21.19 11.35
C LYS A 144 -12.73 -21.15 12.25
N GLU A 145 -12.50 -21.15 13.56
CA GLU A 145 -13.56 -21.17 14.56
C GLU A 145 -13.92 -19.75 15.09
N SER A 146 -13.21 -18.73 14.61
CA SER A 146 -13.38 -17.31 15.02
C SER A 146 -13.38 -17.11 16.53
N LYS A 147 -12.43 -17.76 17.24
CA LYS A 147 -12.35 -17.70 18.71
C LYS A 147 -10.93 -17.72 19.24
N MET A 148 -10.75 -17.20 20.45
CA MET A 148 -9.49 -17.34 21.20
C MET A 148 -9.29 -18.74 21.73
N THR A 149 -8.06 -19.23 21.71
CA THR A 149 -7.62 -20.53 22.24
C THR A 149 -6.61 -20.34 23.37
N SER A 150 -6.39 -21.34 24.18
CA SER A 150 -5.43 -21.30 25.29
C SER A 150 -3.98 -21.45 24.84
N LYS A 151 -3.73 -21.91 23.63
CA LYS A 151 -2.38 -22.16 23.06
C LYS A 151 -2.30 -21.56 21.66
N PRO A 152 -1.09 -21.26 21.20
CA PRO A 152 -0.88 -20.83 19.81
C PRO A 152 -1.46 -21.85 18.81
N THR A 153 -2.18 -21.35 17.82
CA THR A 153 -2.81 -22.16 16.76
C THR A 153 -1.85 -22.42 15.60
N ARG A 154 -0.79 -21.61 15.51
CA ARG A 154 0.21 -21.63 14.43
C ARG A 154 1.54 -21.03 14.86
N GLY A 155 2.58 -21.11 14.02
CA GLY A 155 3.93 -20.61 14.30
C GLY A 155 4.31 -19.27 13.62
N GLU A 156 3.41 -18.71 12.81
CA GLU A 156 3.69 -17.50 12.00
C GLU A 156 2.46 -16.60 11.87
N PRO A 157 2.61 -15.29 11.57
CA PRO A 157 1.49 -14.43 11.24
C PRO A 157 0.88 -14.83 9.89
N VAL A 158 -0.40 -14.54 9.70
CA VAL A 158 -1.15 -14.93 8.51
C VAL A 158 -1.90 -13.77 7.88
N ILE A 159 -2.32 -13.94 6.62
CA ILE A 159 -3.09 -12.93 5.86
C ILE A 159 -4.33 -12.48 6.65
N GLU A 160 -4.99 -13.43 7.29
CA GLU A 160 -6.21 -13.21 8.07
C GLU A 160 -5.97 -12.32 9.31
N ASP A 161 -4.74 -12.31 9.87
CA ASP A 161 -4.37 -11.41 10.98
C ASP A 161 -4.37 -9.94 10.54
N VAL A 162 -3.92 -9.68 9.31
CA VAL A 162 -3.91 -8.31 8.75
C VAL A 162 -5.35 -7.81 8.60
N ALA A 163 -6.24 -8.63 8.02
CA ALA A 163 -7.64 -8.25 7.83
C ALA A 163 -8.37 -8.05 9.18
N LEU A 164 -8.10 -8.92 10.15
CA LEU A 164 -8.66 -8.80 11.51
C LEU A 164 -8.15 -7.53 12.20
N PHE A 165 -6.85 -7.24 12.10
CA PHE A 165 -6.25 -6.03 12.65
C PHE A 165 -6.87 -4.76 12.06
N MET A 166 -7.01 -4.69 10.73
CA MET A 166 -7.65 -3.54 10.08
C MET A 166 -9.11 -3.38 10.52
N SER A 167 -9.84 -4.49 10.63
CA SER A 167 -11.24 -4.47 11.08
C SER A 167 -11.37 -3.99 12.53
N GLU A 168 -10.48 -4.43 13.43
CA GLU A 168 -10.43 -3.96 14.81
C GLU A 168 -10.10 -2.46 14.90
N MET A 169 -9.23 -1.95 14.05
CA MET A 169 -8.90 -0.53 14.02
C MET A 169 -10.12 0.31 13.59
N ILE A 170 -10.85 -0.15 12.57
CA ILE A 170 -12.10 0.53 12.13
C ILE A 170 -13.15 0.43 13.27
N GLN A 171 -13.29 -0.72 13.93
CA GLN A 171 -14.21 -0.83 15.05
C GLN A 171 -13.85 0.14 16.19
N LYS A 172 -12.58 0.31 16.53
CA LYS A 172 -12.15 1.30 17.52
C LYS A 172 -12.47 2.75 17.12
N GLN A 173 -12.48 3.05 15.81
CA GLN A 173 -12.91 4.34 15.29
C GLN A 173 -14.43 4.50 15.43
N GLU A 174 -15.22 3.48 15.07
CA GLU A 174 -16.67 3.42 15.28
C GLU A 174 -17.05 3.54 16.76
N ASP A 175 -16.24 3.00 17.67
CA ASP A 175 -16.39 3.09 19.13
C ASP A 175 -15.91 4.43 19.74
N GLY A 176 -15.41 5.35 18.91
CA GLY A 176 -14.92 6.68 19.33
C GLY A 176 -13.55 6.65 20.05
N LEU A 177 -12.81 5.53 19.99
CA LEU A 177 -11.46 5.43 20.53
C LEU A 177 -10.38 5.99 19.61
N ILE A 178 -10.70 6.15 18.32
CA ILE A 178 -9.86 6.77 17.29
C ILE A 178 -10.67 7.89 16.66
N ASP A 179 -10.21 9.12 16.82
CA ASP A 179 -10.89 10.36 16.46
C ASP A 179 -10.36 11.01 15.16
N ARG A 180 -9.88 10.20 14.22
CA ARG A 180 -9.28 10.70 12.99
C ARG A 180 -9.38 9.71 11.83
N ASN A 181 -9.23 10.21 10.61
CA ASN A 181 -9.13 9.38 9.42
C ASN A 181 -7.91 8.46 9.49
N MET A 182 -8.04 7.25 8.97
CA MET A 182 -6.95 6.28 8.91
C MET A 182 -6.51 6.04 7.47
N VAL A 183 -5.19 5.97 7.28
CA VAL A 183 -4.58 5.50 6.03
C VAL A 183 -3.88 4.18 6.34
N PHE A 184 -4.53 3.08 5.99
CA PHE A 184 -3.93 1.75 6.08
C PHE A 184 -2.90 1.58 4.96
N LEU A 185 -1.69 1.21 5.33
CA LEU A 185 -0.59 0.98 4.42
C LEU A 185 -0.01 -0.42 4.67
N TRP A 186 -0.05 -1.31 3.68
CA TRP A 186 0.46 -2.67 3.81
C TRP A 186 1.61 -2.95 2.84
N ASP A 187 2.81 -3.19 3.37
CA ASP A 187 4.01 -3.63 2.66
C ASP A 187 4.46 -5.02 3.18
N SER A 188 4.23 -6.11 2.44
CA SER A 188 3.59 -6.17 1.16
C SER A 188 2.61 -7.36 1.05
N ILE A 189 1.73 -7.28 0.07
CA ILE A 189 0.84 -8.41 -0.27
C ILE A 189 1.69 -9.58 -0.76
N GLY A 190 1.41 -10.77 -0.20
CA GLY A 190 2.06 -12.03 -0.61
C GLY A 190 3.28 -12.41 0.24
N THR A 191 3.66 -11.63 1.24
CA THR A 191 4.71 -12.00 2.21
C THR A 191 4.23 -13.00 3.25
N LEU A 192 2.94 -12.98 3.56
CA LEU A 192 2.33 -13.88 4.53
C LEU A 192 1.64 -15.08 3.86
N ASN A 193 1.63 -16.20 4.56
CA ASN A 193 0.77 -17.33 4.23
C ASN A 193 -0.65 -17.12 4.76
N CYS A 194 -1.62 -17.87 4.24
CA CYS A 194 -2.94 -17.92 4.86
C CYS A 194 -2.97 -18.88 6.06
N TYR A 195 -3.97 -18.74 6.92
CA TYR A 195 -4.15 -19.57 8.11
C TYR A 195 -4.15 -21.07 7.79
N LYS A 196 -4.83 -21.47 6.70
CA LYS A 196 -4.86 -22.87 6.25
C LYS A 196 -3.47 -23.40 5.89
N SER A 197 -2.63 -22.59 5.22
CA SER A 197 -1.25 -22.97 4.89
C SER A 197 -0.37 -23.02 6.14
N ALA A 198 -0.49 -22.05 7.04
CA ALA A 198 0.30 -21.98 8.27
C ALA A 198 -0.01 -23.12 9.27
N CYS A 199 -1.22 -23.69 9.21
CA CYS A 199 -1.63 -24.84 10.03
C CYS A 199 -1.36 -26.19 9.34
N SER A 200 -0.85 -26.22 8.11
CA SER A 200 -0.56 -27.44 7.37
C SER A 200 0.94 -27.63 7.16
N SER A 201 1.36 -28.85 6.84
CA SER A 201 2.76 -29.16 6.48
C SER A 201 3.14 -28.74 5.06
N ALA A 202 2.19 -28.22 4.27
CA ALA A 202 2.39 -27.83 2.86
C ALA A 202 1.86 -26.43 2.61
N SER A 203 2.72 -25.52 2.12
CA SER A 203 2.31 -24.23 1.59
C SER A 203 1.65 -24.41 0.22
N ASN A 204 0.54 -23.69 -0.02
CA ASN A 204 -0.17 -23.72 -1.31
C ASN A 204 -0.55 -22.31 -1.73
N ASN A 205 0.04 -21.84 -2.83
CA ASN A 205 -0.20 -20.50 -3.37
C ASN A 205 -1.67 -20.25 -3.75
N LEU A 206 -2.43 -21.28 -4.16
CA LEU A 206 -3.86 -21.14 -4.45
C LEU A 206 -4.66 -20.86 -3.18
N TRP A 207 -4.28 -21.44 -2.05
CA TRP A 207 -4.91 -21.14 -0.77
C TRP A 207 -4.63 -19.72 -0.33
N ASN A 208 -3.38 -19.26 -0.49
CA ASN A 208 -2.99 -17.87 -0.18
C ASN A 208 -3.75 -16.87 -1.04
N ALA A 209 -3.89 -17.13 -2.35
CA ALA A 209 -4.68 -16.29 -3.26
C ALA A 209 -6.17 -16.26 -2.86
N GLY A 210 -6.75 -17.40 -2.51
CA GLY A 210 -8.14 -17.49 -2.06
C GLY A 210 -8.41 -16.80 -0.74
N ALA A 211 -7.43 -16.80 0.18
CA ALA A 211 -7.53 -16.13 1.48
C ALA A 211 -7.64 -14.62 1.39
N MET A 212 -7.14 -13.99 0.31
CA MET A 212 -7.31 -12.54 0.09
C MET A 212 -8.77 -12.10 0.03
N GLY A 213 -9.70 -13.03 -0.23
CA GLY A 213 -11.14 -12.78 -0.15
C GLY A 213 -11.64 -12.31 1.23
N ILE A 214 -10.87 -12.53 2.31
CA ILE A 214 -11.21 -12.01 3.64
C ILE A 214 -11.24 -10.48 3.68
N PHE A 215 -10.54 -9.80 2.77
CA PHE A 215 -10.58 -8.35 2.62
C PHE A 215 -11.83 -7.82 1.93
N GLN A 216 -12.75 -8.72 1.45
CA GLN A 216 -13.94 -8.32 0.69
C GLN A 216 -14.76 -7.23 1.39
N ALA A 217 -15.05 -7.42 2.68
CA ALA A 217 -15.82 -6.45 3.45
C ALA A 217 -15.08 -5.12 3.63
N LEU A 218 -13.77 -5.15 3.86
CA LEU A 218 -12.94 -3.94 4.00
C LEU A 218 -12.90 -3.16 2.68
N VAL A 219 -12.56 -3.85 1.59
CA VAL A 219 -12.25 -3.23 0.29
C VAL A 219 -13.51 -2.77 -0.46
N ASN A 220 -14.60 -3.54 -0.37
CA ASN A 220 -15.82 -3.25 -1.14
C ASN A 220 -16.94 -2.60 -0.31
N PHE A 221 -16.78 -2.52 1.00
CA PHE A 221 -17.80 -1.91 1.86
C PHE A 221 -17.19 -0.88 2.83
N LYS A 222 -16.39 -1.27 3.82
CA LYS A 222 -15.94 -0.37 4.90
C LYS A 222 -15.15 0.85 4.38
N ILE A 223 -14.16 0.63 3.51
CA ILE A 223 -13.38 1.73 2.92
C ILE A 223 -14.25 2.61 2.00
N PRO A 224 -15.00 2.07 1.02
CA PRO A 224 -15.87 2.90 0.17
C PRO A 224 -16.95 3.65 0.94
N SER A 225 -17.60 3.03 1.94
CA SER A 225 -18.66 3.69 2.71
C SER A 225 -18.16 4.88 3.53
N SER A 226 -16.87 4.92 3.87
CA SER A 226 -16.26 6.03 4.58
C SER A 226 -16.21 7.34 3.76
N ARG A 227 -16.50 7.29 2.46
CA ARG A 227 -16.61 8.47 1.60
C ARG A 227 -17.94 9.20 1.72
N SER A 228 -18.97 8.53 2.22
CA SER A 228 -20.29 9.18 2.41
C SER A 228 -20.15 10.44 3.24
N ILE A 229 -20.92 11.47 2.91
CA ILE A 229 -21.01 12.70 3.72
C ILE A 229 -21.51 12.42 5.14
N ASP A 230 -22.25 11.33 5.32
CA ASP A 230 -22.78 10.91 6.62
C ASP A 230 -21.72 10.19 7.48
N SER A 231 -20.59 9.79 6.91
CA SER A 231 -19.47 9.21 7.64
C SER A 231 -18.62 10.30 8.27
N GLU A 232 -18.34 10.23 9.55
CA GLU A 232 -17.47 11.18 10.23
C GLU A 232 -16.02 11.11 9.69
N TYR A 233 -15.54 9.91 9.41
CA TYR A 233 -14.15 9.66 8.99
C TYR A 233 -14.09 9.14 7.55
N THR A 234 -12.93 9.34 6.93
CA THR A 234 -12.61 8.80 5.60
C THR A 234 -11.38 7.90 5.71
N ASN A 235 -11.56 6.59 5.52
CA ASN A 235 -10.50 5.60 5.61
C ASN A 235 -9.97 5.23 4.23
N THR A 236 -8.65 5.09 4.10
CA THR A 236 -7.96 4.81 2.84
C THR A 236 -7.14 3.54 2.98
N PHE A 237 -7.00 2.76 1.90
CA PHE A 237 -6.15 1.58 1.91
C PHE A 237 -5.17 1.60 0.74
N ILE A 238 -3.88 1.59 1.04
CA ILE A 238 -2.78 1.57 0.08
C ILE A 238 -1.98 0.29 0.33
N SER A 239 -1.76 -0.50 -0.70
CA SER A 239 -1.01 -1.75 -0.60
C SER A 239 0.11 -1.82 -1.63
N VAL A 240 1.18 -2.53 -1.28
CA VAL A 240 2.32 -2.79 -2.14
C VAL A 240 2.31 -4.24 -2.58
N GLN A 241 2.65 -4.52 -3.83
CA GLN A 241 2.73 -5.86 -4.38
C GLN A 241 3.99 -6.03 -5.24
N LYS A 242 4.79 -7.03 -4.91
CA LYS A 242 5.92 -7.44 -5.74
C LYS A 242 5.43 -8.29 -6.90
N ILE A 243 6.00 -8.04 -8.08
CA ILE A 243 5.77 -8.82 -9.29
C ILE A 243 7.07 -9.47 -9.76
N TRP A 244 6.94 -10.51 -10.59
CA TRP A 244 8.05 -11.14 -11.32
C TRP A 244 7.54 -11.73 -12.63
N LEU A 245 8.46 -12.07 -13.55
CA LEU A 245 8.11 -12.80 -14.77
C LEU A 245 8.02 -14.29 -14.49
N ASP A 246 7.10 -14.95 -15.17
CA ASP A 246 7.05 -16.40 -15.16
C ASP A 246 8.31 -16.97 -15.80
N SER A 247 9.03 -17.83 -15.07
CA SER A 247 10.25 -18.50 -15.57
C SER A 247 10.02 -19.38 -16.79
N MET A 248 8.79 -19.92 -16.97
CA MET A 248 8.42 -20.76 -18.11
C MET A 248 7.90 -19.94 -19.29
N ASN A 249 7.34 -18.76 -19.04
CA ASN A 249 6.83 -17.86 -20.07
C ASN A 249 7.19 -16.43 -19.70
N GLY A 250 8.34 -15.96 -20.17
CA GLY A 250 8.90 -14.64 -19.88
C GLY A 250 8.03 -13.44 -20.28
N THR A 251 6.84 -13.64 -20.81
CA THR A 251 5.87 -12.58 -21.11
C THR A 251 4.73 -12.49 -20.10
N VAL A 252 4.62 -13.46 -19.18
CA VAL A 252 3.55 -13.50 -18.18
C VAL A 252 4.05 -12.93 -16.87
N ILE A 253 3.41 -11.86 -16.42
CA ILE A 253 3.67 -11.25 -15.09
C ILE A 253 2.95 -12.10 -14.04
N LYS A 254 3.70 -12.53 -13.03
CA LYS A 254 3.18 -13.18 -11.83
C LYS A 254 3.33 -12.27 -10.61
N HIS A 255 2.47 -12.47 -9.62
CA HIS A 255 2.51 -11.77 -8.34
C HIS A 255 1.99 -12.66 -7.21
N LYS A 256 2.50 -12.46 -5.99
CA LYS A 256 1.97 -13.12 -4.80
C LYS A 256 0.68 -12.45 -4.34
N GLY A 257 -0.18 -13.22 -3.66
CA GLY A 257 -1.44 -12.71 -3.11
C GLY A 257 -2.62 -12.73 -4.10
N GLY A 258 -2.42 -13.27 -5.31
CA GLY A 258 -3.48 -13.40 -6.32
C GLY A 258 -3.97 -12.06 -6.88
N GLU A 259 -5.03 -12.14 -7.69
CA GLU A 259 -5.59 -11.00 -8.43
C GLU A 259 -6.56 -10.13 -7.62
N PHE A 260 -6.91 -10.53 -6.37
CA PHE A 260 -7.97 -9.88 -5.60
C PHE A 260 -7.76 -8.37 -5.47
N MET A 261 -6.55 -7.94 -5.03
CA MET A 261 -6.27 -6.52 -4.85
C MET A 261 -6.15 -5.78 -6.20
N PHE A 262 -5.66 -6.44 -7.24
CA PHE A 262 -5.60 -5.88 -8.58
C PHE A 262 -7.00 -5.52 -9.10
N PHE A 263 -7.98 -6.44 -8.99
CA PHE A 263 -9.34 -6.18 -9.44
C PHE A 263 -10.07 -5.15 -8.59
N ASN A 264 -9.86 -5.14 -7.29
CA ASN A 264 -10.60 -4.29 -6.36
C ASN A 264 -9.98 -2.91 -6.14
N SER A 265 -8.70 -2.70 -6.46
CA SER A 265 -8.10 -1.36 -6.40
C SER A 265 -8.68 -0.43 -7.46
N ARG A 266 -8.89 0.83 -7.08
CA ARG A 266 -9.41 1.88 -7.97
C ARG A 266 -8.30 2.64 -8.66
N ILE A 267 -7.14 2.72 -8.03
CA ILE A 267 -5.90 3.19 -8.64
C ILE A 267 -4.84 2.09 -8.55
N ILE A 268 -4.17 1.83 -9.66
CA ILE A 268 -3.02 0.92 -9.71
C ILE A 268 -1.87 1.67 -10.36
N VAL A 269 -0.78 1.77 -9.63
CA VAL A 269 0.47 2.36 -10.11
C VAL A 269 1.53 1.29 -10.23
N HIS A 270 2.13 1.18 -11.40
CA HIS A 270 3.24 0.30 -11.69
C HIS A 270 4.54 1.08 -11.74
N ILE A 271 5.55 0.62 -11.01
CA ILE A 271 6.90 1.20 -11.00
C ILE A 271 7.88 0.18 -11.56
N GLY A 272 8.59 0.56 -12.60
CA GLY A 272 9.49 -0.28 -13.39
C GLY A 272 8.96 -0.59 -14.79
N GLY A 273 9.69 -1.42 -15.53
CA GLY A 273 9.26 -1.91 -16.84
C GLY A 273 8.17 -2.99 -16.73
N ILE A 274 7.55 -3.34 -17.84
CA ILE A 274 6.51 -4.38 -17.89
C ILE A 274 7.15 -5.78 -17.95
N LEU A 275 8.10 -5.97 -18.87
CA LEU A 275 8.76 -7.25 -19.14
C LEU A 275 10.24 -7.23 -18.75
N THR A 276 10.70 -6.16 -18.16
CA THR A 276 12.05 -5.97 -17.64
C THR A 276 11.98 -5.14 -16.39
N HIS A 277 13.03 -5.11 -15.58
CA HIS A 277 13.08 -4.19 -14.44
C HIS A 277 12.90 -2.74 -14.88
N GLY A 278 13.41 -2.37 -16.06
CA GLY A 278 13.23 -1.03 -16.65
C GLY A 278 13.73 0.08 -15.72
N THR A 279 14.84 -0.19 -15.00
CA THR A 279 15.44 0.71 -14.04
C THR A 279 16.87 1.02 -14.41
N LYS A 280 17.34 2.22 -14.01
CA LYS A 280 18.75 2.60 -14.05
C LYS A 280 19.24 2.84 -12.63
N LYS A 281 20.35 2.22 -12.26
CA LYS A 281 21.04 2.51 -10.99
C LYS A 281 21.77 3.84 -11.11
N LEU A 282 21.57 4.71 -10.16
CA LEU A 282 22.23 6.01 -10.07
C LEU A 282 23.32 5.90 -9.00
N THR A 283 24.58 5.92 -9.42
CA THR A 283 25.74 5.64 -8.58
C THR A 283 26.68 6.85 -8.53
N ALA A 284 27.18 7.17 -7.36
CA ALA A 284 28.25 8.11 -7.10
C ALA A 284 29.54 7.33 -6.80
N ILE A 285 30.66 7.70 -7.40
CA ILE A 285 31.94 6.99 -7.31
C ILE A 285 33.04 7.98 -6.94
N ALA A 286 33.84 7.65 -5.93
CA ALA A 286 35.03 8.42 -5.56
C ALA A 286 36.07 7.53 -4.85
N LEU A 287 37.33 7.69 -5.18
CA LEU A 287 38.47 6.98 -4.55
C LEU A 287 38.31 5.45 -4.46
N GLY A 288 37.67 4.85 -5.48
CA GLY A 288 37.42 3.39 -5.52
C GLY A 288 36.26 2.91 -4.65
N GLN A 289 35.49 3.83 -4.07
CA GLN A 289 34.23 3.55 -3.37
C GLN A 289 33.04 3.93 -4.26
N ASP A 290 31.96 3.19 -4.15
CA ASP A 290 30.71 3.48 -4.85
C ASP A 290 29.53 3.54 -3.87
N PHE A 291 28.56 4.40 -4.18
CA PHE A 291 27.34 4.57 -3.42
C PHE A 291 26.16 4.72 -4.39
N GLN A 292 25.21 3.79 -4.33
CA GLN A 292 23.98 3.93 -5.09
C GLN A 292 23.06 4.94 -4.40
N TYR A 293 23.05 6.19 -4.92
CA TYR A 293 22.20 7.27 -4.39
C TYR A 293 20.77 7.27 -4.94
N GLY A 294 20.44 6.35 -5.83
CA GLY A 294 19.08 6.25 -6.34
C GLY A 294 18.88 5.18 -7.40
N THR A 295 17.64 5.10 -7.84
CA THR A 295 17.21 4.25 -8.95
C THR A 295 16.18 5.02 -9.78
N GLU A 296 16.49 5.30 -11.03
CA GLU A 296 15.50 5.82 -11.98
C GLU A 296 14.67 4.66 -12.52
N ALA A 297 13.36 4.85 -12.58
CA ALA A 297 12.42 3.86 -13.08
C ALA A 297 11.31 4.51 -13.90
N LYS A 298 10.77 3.78 -14.86
CA LYS A 298 9.49 4.14 -15.47
C LYS A 298 8.37 3.99 -14.44
N ILE A 299 7.40 4.89 -14.49
CA ILE A 299 6.21 4.84 -13.65
C ILE A 299 4.97 5.03 -14.51
N ARG A 300 3.91 4.30 -14.23
CA ARG A 300 2.65 4.44 -14.97
C ARG A 300 1.45 4.19 -14.07
N CYS A 301 0.39 4.91 -14.32
CA CYS A 301 -0.94 4.61 -13.80
C CYS A 301 -1.60 3.60 -14.73
N GLU A 302 -1.69 2.34 -14.31
CA GLU A 302 -2.28 1.26 -15.11
C GLU A 302 -3.79 1.21 -15.04
N LYS A 303 -4.36 1.75 -13.97
CA LYS A 303 -5.80 1.79 -13.72
C LYS A 303 -6.12 3.03 -12.90
N ASN A 304 -7.09 3.80 -13.36
CA ASN A 304 -7.61 4.93 -12.61
C ASN A 304 -9.12 5.07 -12.81
N HIS A 305 -9.87 4.41 -11.95
CA HIS A 305 -11.33 4.51 -11.91
C HIS A 305 -11.84 5.67 -11.02
N VAL A 306 -10.95 6.59 -10.62
CA VAL A 306 -11.29 7.75 -9.80
C VAL A 306 -11.39 9.02 -10.65
N THR A 307 -10.37 9.28 -11.46
CA THR A 307 -10.31 10.48 -12.32
C THR A 307 -10.23 10.16 -13.82
N GLY A 308 -10.01 8.90 -14.18
CA GLY A 308 -9.81 8.47 -15.56
C GLY A 308 -8.48 8.88 -16.19
N ILE A 309 -7.59 9.54 -15.43
CA ILE A 309 -6.28 9.99 -15.93
C ILE A 309 -5.27 8.85 -15.81
N GLU A 310 -4.84 8.31 -16.94
CA GLU A 310 -3.78 7.30 -17.02
C GLU A 310 -2.57 7.92 -17.71
N ARG A 311 -1.47 8.07 -16.97
CA ARG A 311 -0.24 8.69 -17.43
C ARG A 311 0.96 7.80 -17.15
N ASN A 312 1.97 7.99 -17.98
CA ASN A 312 3.26 7.34 -17.87
C ASN A 312 4.34 8.41 -17.77
N GLY A 313 5.37 8.15 -16.98
CA GLY A 313 6.52 9.04 -16.81
C GLY A 313 7.75 8.26 -16.39
N SER A 314 8.75 8.99 -15.93
CA SER A 314 9.93 8.46 -15.25
C SER A 314 10.06 9.14 -13.89
N ILE A 315 10.65 8.44 -12.93
CA ILE A 315 10.83 8.93 -11.57
C ILE A 315 12.13 8.34 -11.01
N ALA A 316 12.87 9.12 -10.27
CA ALA A 316 14.06 8.66 -9.55
C ALA A 316 13.73 8.47 -8.06
N SER A 317 13.84 7.25 -7.57
CA SER A 317 13.76 6.93 -6.15
C SER A 317 15.11 7.19 -5.50
N THR A 318 15.16 8.06 -4.50
CA THR A 318 16.37 8.43 -3.76
C THR A 318 16.16 8.20 -2.25
N PRO A 319 17.21 8.26 -1.42
CA PRO A 319 17.06 8.21 0.04
C PRO A 319 16.16 9.31 0.63
N HIS A 320 15.94 10.40 -0.10
CA HIS A 320 15.14 11.54 0.36
C HIS A 320 13.75 11.63 -0.30
N GLY A 321 13.29 10.56 -0.96
CA GLY A 321 12.02 10.51 -1.65
C GLY A 321 12.19 10.49 -3.19
N TYR A 322 11.10 10.72 -3.89
CA TYR A 322 11.12 10.79 -5.33
C TYR A 322 11.61 12.13 -5.86
N VAL A 323 12.41 12.07 -6.90
CA VAL A 323 12.95 13.22 -7.64
C VAL A 323 12.58 13.06 -9.12
N ASP A 324 12.23 14.15 -9.79
CA ASP A 324 12.11 14.17 -11.24
C ASP A 324 13.51 13.89 -11.86
N PRO A 325 13.63 12.95 -12.80
CA PRO A 325 14.92 12.71 -13.47
C PRO A 325 15.57 13.97 -14.05
N ALA A 326 14.78 14.95 -14.49
CA ALA A 326 15.30 16.24 -14.97
C ALA A 326 15.89 17.12 -13.83
N GLU A 327 15.53 16.88 -12.58
CA GLU A 327 16.02 17.64 -11.40
C GLU A 327 17.16 16.89 -10.65
N LEU A 328 17.67 15.76 -11.20
CA LEU A 328 18.72 14.98 -10.53
C LEU A 328 20.02 15.75 -10.30
N ASP A 329 20.40 16.66 -11.21
CA ASP A 329 21.61 17.47 -11.01
C ASP A 329 21.47 18.48 -9.88
N ASP A 330 20.28 19.00 -9.66
CA ASP A 330 20.02 19.87 -8.51
C ASP A 330 19.95 19.07 -7.22
N TYR A 331 19.39 17.86 -7.26
CA TYR A 331 19.43 16.92 -6.13
C TYR A 331 20.88 16.59 -5.71
N LYS A 332 21.76 16.27 -6.67
CA LYS A 332 23.19 15.97 -6.42
C LYS A 332 23.88 17.15 -5.72
N LYS A 333 23.58 18.39 -6.14
CA LYS A 333 24.12 19.62 -5.51
C LYS A 333 23.58 19.81 -4.10
N ASP A 334 22.26 19.69 -3.93
CA ASP A 334 21.59 19.87 -2.63
C ASP A 334 22.01 18.79 -1.61
N LYS A 335 22.20 17.57 -2.05
CA LYS A 335 22.59 16.44 -1.19
C LYS A 335 24.08 16.10 -1.26
N ARG A 336 24.92 17.02 -1.72
CA ARG A 336 26.36 16.80 -1.89
C ARG A 336 27.03 16.27 -0.61
N GLN A 337 26.77 16.89 0.54
CA GLN A 337 27.34 16.45 1.82
C GLN A 337 26.92 15.02 2.16
N PHE A 338 25.63 14.70 2.02
CA PHE A 338 25.12 13.34 2.26
C PHE A 338 25.82 12.29 1.38
N ILE A 339 26.06 12.61 0.09
CA ILE A 339 26.74 11.71 -0.84
C ILE A 339 28.20 11.51 -0.47
N HIS A 340 28.91 12.60 -0.05
CA HIS A 340 30.30 12.51 0.43
C HIS A 340 30.41 11.68 1.71
N ASP A 341 29.51 11.88 2.66
CA ASP A 341 29.45 11.11 3.90
C ASP A 341 29.18 9.60 3.61
N ALA A 342 28.29 9.30 2.68
CA ALA A 342 27.96 7.94 2.28
C ALA A 342 29.15 7.23 1.57
N LEU A 343 29.96 7.97 0.83
CA LEU A 343 31.20 7.50 0.21
C LEU A 343 32.39 7.48 1.19
N ASN A 344 32.21 8.02 2.40
CA ASN A 344 33.28 8.21 3.40
C ASN A 344 34.49 8.95 2.83
N VAL A 345 34.25 10.04 2.10
CA VAL A 345 35.29 10.88 1.49
C VAL A 345 35.14 12.34 1.93
N SER A 346 36.23 13.11 1.83
CA SER A 346 36.22 14.55 2.10
C SER A 346 35.30 15.29 1.15
N TYR A 347 34.68 16.39 1.65
CA TYR A 347 33.81 17.25 0.85
C TYR A 347 34.46 17.83 -0.41
N ASP A 348 35.78 18.00 -0.39
CA ASP A 348 36.56 18.50 -1.54
C ASP A 348 36.91 17.41 -2.56
N THR A 349 36.58 16.15 -2.26
CA THR A 349 36.83 15.05 -3.20
C THR A 349 35.88 15.15 -4.39
N GLU A 350 36.42 15.02 -5.59
CA GLU A 350 35.64 14.96 -6.81
C GLU A 350 34.85 13.65 -6.88
N ILE A 351 33.58 13.73 -7.22
CA ILE A 351 32.67 12.58 -7.36
C ILE A 351 32.32 12.39 -8.82
N GLU A 352 32.53 11.20 -9.33
CA GLU A 352 32.02 10.75 -10.62
C GLU A 352 30.60 10.18 -10.44
N PHE A 353 29.68 10.57 -11.33
CA PHE A 353 28.32 10.05 -11.34
C PHE A 353 28.13 9.12 -12.54
N ALA A 354 27.71 7.88 -12.25
CA ALA A 354 27.46 6.87 -13.27
C ALA A 354 25.99 6.42 -13.25
N GLU A 355 25.48 6.10 -14.43
CA GLU A 355 24.17 5.50 -14.64
C GLU A 355 24.35 4.13 -15.28
N ALA A 356 23.87 3.08 -14.64
CA ALA A 356 23.90 1.73 -15.18
C ALA A 356 22.47 1.19 -15.35
N GLU A 357 22.18 0.61 -16.51
CA GLU A 357 20.93 -0.11 -16.69
C GLU A 357 20.86 -1.29 -15.74
N GLY A 358 19.76 -1.43 -15.03
CA GLY A 358 19.48 -2.57 -14.18
C GLY A 358 19.29 -3.81 -15.05
N GLY A 359 20.33 -4.64 -15.12
CA GLY A 359 20.21 -5.98 -15.69
C GLY A 359 19.31 -6.86 -14.83
N PHE A 360 18.84 -7.97 -15.40
CA PHE A 360 18.32 -9.09 -14.64
C PHE A 360 19.44 -9.61 -13.75
N GLU A 361 19.56 -9.11 -12.52
CA GLU A 361 20.27 -9.85 -11.49
C GLU A 361 19.33 -11.00 -11.11
N GLY A 362 19.67 -12.19 -11.62
CA GLY A 362 18.88 -13.39 -11.46
C GLY A 362 19.00 -14.01 -10.06
N ASP A 363 18.73 -13.22 -9.03
CA ASP A 363 18.70 -13.69 -7.64
C ASP A 363 17.35 -14.24 -7.19
N ASP A 364 16.32 -14.20 -8.04
CA ASP A 364 15.00 -14.76 -7.72
C ASP A 364 14.71 -16.12 -8.44
N VAL A 365 15.72 -16.81 -8.94
CA VAL A 365 15.58 -18.18 -9.48
C VAL A 365 16.16 -19.17 -8.47
N ARG A 366 15.72 -19.12 -7.22
CA ARG A 366 15.87 -20.23 -6.27
C ARG A 366 14.69 -20.26 -5.32
N GLU A 367 13.93 -21.35 -5.48
CA GLU A 367 12.86 -21.95 -4.67
C GLU A 367 11.43 -21.46 -4.90
#